data_8a630a28dea20428e0230f2d14c3fc12
#
_entry.id   8a630a28dea20428e0230f2d14c3fc12
#
_cell.length_a   1.000
_cell.length_b   1.000
_cell.length_c   1.000
_cell.angle_alpha   90.00
_cell.angle_beta   90.00
_cell.angle_gamma   90.00
#
_symmetry.space_group_name_H-M   'P 1'
#
loop_
_entity.id
_entity.type
_entity.pdbx_description
1 polymer ?
#
loop_
_entity_poly.entity_id
_entity_poly.type
_entity_poly.pdbx_seq_one_letter_code
_entity_poly.pdbx_strand_id
1 'polypeptide(L)'
;MSRPAFLKTQINFYFSMSILLASIPAVLILCIPLVSLESTGAQKIGAYIMAAVFWLCILLELWMIRMCSSERRWLEQRKVRSRSLAKSNPGVVSFLKTREGMIADIVMFASLIAVMVITWTQVKSQWLVLSCVSVLYLSFNMHCLLNGKNYRYIKLLSNYKKEHERDE
;
A
#
# COMPACT_ATOMS: atom_id res chain seq x y z
N MET A 1 22.86 13.18 -14.17
CA MET A 1 22.22 12.67 -12.93
C MET A 1 23.05 11.53 -12.36
N SER A 2 23.49 11.61 -11.14
CA SER A 2 24.17 10.50 -10.50
C SER A 2 23.19 9.33 -10.32
N ARG A 3 23.64 8.09 -10.55
CA ARG A 3 22.80 6.88 -10.51
C ARG A 3 21.99 6.70 -9.20
N PRO A 4 22.49 7.08 -8.01
CA PRO A 4 21.70 7.04 -6.76
C PRO A 4 20.45 7.94 -6.78
N ALA A 5 20.51 9.12 -7.39
CA ALA A 5 19.35 10.02 -7.50
C ALA A 5 18.28 9.44 -8.43
N PHE A 6 18.70 8.84 -9.55
CA PHE A 6 17.81 8.16 -10.48
C PHE A 6 17.09 6.98 -9.82
N LEU A 7 17.80 6.11 -9.10
CA LEU A 7 17.20 4.97 -8.40
C LEU A 7 16.23 5.38 -7.30
N LYS A 8 16.50 6.46 -6.58
CA LYS A 8 15.56 7.00 -5.59
C LYS A 8 14.26 7.44 -6.26
N THR A 9 14.35 8.10 -7.40
CA THR A 9 13.17 8.53 -8.18
C THR A 9 12.35 7.32 -8.63
N GLN A 10 12.99 6.25 -9.10
CA GLN A 10 12.31 5.01 -9.49
C GLN A 10 11.64 4.32 -8.29
N ILE A 11 12.31 4.20 -7.15
CA ILE A 11 11.74 3.60 -5.94
C ILE A 11 10.52 4.40 -5.48
N ASN A 12 10.60 5.74 -5.48
CA ASN A 12 9.47 6.60 -5.14
C ASN A 12 8.31 6.44 -6.13
N PHE A 13 8.60 6.30 -7.41
CA PHE A 13 7.59 6.05 -8.44
C PHE A 13 6.85 4.74 -8.19
N TYR A 14 7.56 3.63 -8.00
CA TYR A 14 6.93 2.33 -7.72
C TYR A 14 6.12 2.36 -6.43
N PHE A 15 6.63 3.03 -5.40
CA PHE A 15 5.91 3.19 -4.14
C PHE A 15 4.61 3.98 -4.31
N SER A 16 4.66 5.13 -5.00
CA SER A 16 3.47 5.96 -5.25
C SER A 16 2.44 5.25 -6.12
N MET A 17 2.90 4.51 -7.14
CA MET A 17 2.03 3.69 -7.99
C MET A 17 1.39 2.53 -7.22
N SER A 18 2.08 1.92 -6.26
CA SER A 18 1.48 0.90 -5.40
C SER A 18 0.34 1.47 -4.55
N ILE A 19 0.48 2.69 -4.05
CA ILE A 19 -0.60 3.38 -3.33
C ILE A 19 -1.80 3.64 -4.24
N LEU A 20 -1.56 4.13 -5.45
CA LEU A 20 -2.63 4.39 -6.43
C LEU A 20 -3.36 3.10 -6.80
N LEU A 21 -2.63 2.04 -7.10
CA LEU A 21 -3.19 0.74 -7.45
C LEU A 21 -3.97 0.11 -6.30
N ALA A 22 -3.60 0.34 -5.04
CA ALA A 22 -4.36 -0.13 -3.88
C ALA A 22 -5.68 0.65 -3.69
N SER A 23 -5.75 1.92 -4.11
CA SER A 23 -6.96 2.73 -3.97
C SER A 23 -8.07 2.31 -4.94
N ILE A 24 -7.73 1.80 -6.13
CA ILE A 24 -8.73 1.35 -7.13
C ILE A 24 -9.58 0.19 -6.60
N PRO A 25 -9.02 -0.93 -6.10
CA PRO A 25 -9.81 -2.00 -5.50
C PRO A 25 -10.66 -1.53 -4.31
N ALA A 26 -10.16 -0.60 -3.49
CA ALA A 26 -10.93 -0.04 -2.38
C ALA A 26 -12.21 0.68 -2.88
N VAL A 27 -12.13 1.42 -3.98
CA VAL A 27 -13.31 2.06 -4.61
C VAL A 27 -14.23 1.01 -5.23
N LEU A 28 -13.68 -0.03 -5.89
CA LEU A 28 -14.49 -1.08 -6.51
C LEU A 28 -15.33 -1.86 -5.47
N ILE A 29 -14.83 -2.07 -4.26
CA ILE A 29 -15.58 -2.66 -3.16
C ILE A 29 -16.86 -1.86 -2.88
N LEU A 30 -16.80 -0.53 -2.90
CA LEU A 30 -17.94 0.34 -2.70
C LEU A 30 -18.96 0.30 -3.87
N CYS A 31 -18.52 -0.11 -5.05
CA CYS A 31 -19.37 -0.22 -6.23
C CYS A 31 -20.12 -1.56 -6.32
N ILE A 32 -19.85 -2.54 -5.44
CA ILE A 32 -20.53 -3.86 -5.47
C ILE A 32 -22.04 -3.77 -5.49
N PRO A 33 -22.72 -2.92 -4.66
CA PRO A 33 -24.17 -2.84 -4.68
C PRO A 33 -24.76 -2.29 -5.97
N LEU A 34 -23.98 -1.57 -6.78
CA LEU A 34 -24.43 -1.03 -8.08
C LEU A 34 -24.53 -2.13 -9.13
N VAL A 35 -23.94 -3.28 -8.87
CA VAL A 35 -23.90 -4.42 -9.78
C VAL A 35 -24.63 -5.58 -9.12
N SER A 36 -25.97 -5.54 -9.14
CA SER A 36 -26.81 -6.60 -8.59
C SER A 36 -26.65 -7.90 -9.38
N LEU A 37 -26.42 -9.01 -8.66
CA LEU A 37 -26.26 -10.35 -9.27
C LEU A 37 -27.57 -10.92 -9.84
N GLU A 38 -28.74 -10.36 -9.45
CA GLU A 38 -30.07 -10.81 -9.90
C GLU A 38 -30.55 -10.16 -11.19
N SER A 39 -29.76 -9.33 -11.80
CA SER A 39 -30.16 -8.46 -12.86
C SER A 39 -29.69 -8.84 -14.27
N THR A 40 -30.12 -8.08 -15.25
CA THR A 40 -29.94 -8.22 -16.69
C THR A 40 -28.50 -8.62 -17.11
N GLY A 41 -28.34 -9.22 -18.30
CA GLY A 41 -27.03 -9.63 -18.81
C GLY A 41 -25.96 -8.53 -18.82
N ALA A 42 -26.35 -7.26 -19.01
CA ALA A 42 -25.44 -6.13 -18.97
C ALA A 42 -24.79 -5.93 -17.58
N GLN A 43 -25.53 -6.14 -16.49
CA GLN A 43 -24.99 -6.00 -15.13
C GLN A 43 -24.05 -7.15 -14.76
N LYS A 44 -24.29 -8.37 -15.28
CA LYS A 44 -23.35 -9.50 -15.14
C LYS A 44 -22.01 -9.19 -15.84
N ILE A 45 -22.07 -8.61 -17.03
CA ILE A 45 -20.87 -8.18 -17.76
C ILE A 45 -20.11 -7.11 -16.93
N GLY A 46 -20.84 -6.13 -16.37
CA GLY A 46 -20.25 -5.14 -15.46
C GLY A 46 -19.54 -5.74 -14.26
N ALA A 47 -20.13 -6.75 -13.61
CA ALA A 47 -19.52 -7.49 -12.51
C ALA A 47 -18.21 -8.19 -12.93
N TYR A 48 -18.18 -8.84 -14.08
CA TYR A 48 -16.96 -9.48 -14.59
C TYR A 48 -15.86 -8.46 -14.91
N ILE A 49 -16.23 -7.30 -15.49
CA ILE A 49 -15.26 -6.23 -15.76
C ILE A 49 -14.69 -5.69 -14.45
N MET A 50 -15.53 -5.43 -13.44
CA MET A 50 -15.06 -4.99 -12.11
C MET A 50 -14.11 -5.99 -11.48
N ALA A 51 -14.45 -7.28 -11.52
CA ALA A 51 -13.59 -8.35 -11.00
C ALA A 51 -12.25 -8.42 -11.74
N ALA A 52 -12.27 -8.31 -13.08
CA ALA A 52 -11.06 -8.30 -13.89
C ALA A 52 -10.15 -7.10 -13.55
N VAL A 53 -10.72 -5.89 -13.42
CA VAL A 53 -9.98 -4.68 -13.04
C VAL A 53 -9.42 -4.82 -11.62
N PHE A 54 -10.20 -5.37 -10.69
CA PHE A 54 -9.76 -5.62 -9.30
C PHE A 54 -8.51 -6.50 -9.28
N TRP A 55 -8.55 -7.66 -9.95
CA TRP A 55 -7.42 -8.58 -10.01
C TRP A 55 -6.23 -8.00 -10.75
N LEU A 56 -6.46 -7.27 -11.83
CA LEU A 56 -5.39 -6.60 -12.57
C LEU A 56 -4.65 -5.59 -11.69
N CYS A 57 -5.38 -4.79 -10.93
CA CYS A 57 -4.77 -3.82 -10.00
C CYS A 57 -3.93 -4.51 -8.93
N ILE A 58 -4.41 -5.62 -8.35
CA ILE A 58 -3.66 -6.40 -7.36
C ILE A 58 -2.36 -6.95 -7.97
N LEU A 59 -2.43 -7.53 -9.16
CA LEU A 59 -1.24 -8.07 -9.84
C LEU A 59 -0.21 -6.99 -10.17
N LEU A 60 -0.67 -5.82 -10.66
CA LEU A 60 0.19 -4.68 -10.93
C LEU A 60 0.79 -4.10 -9.63
N GLU A 61 0.03 -4.04 -8.54
CA GLU A 61 0.53 -3.61 -7.23
C GLU A 61 1.66 -4.53 -6.74
N LEU A 62 1.45 -5.86 -6.78
CA LEU A 62 2.45 -6.84 -6.40
C LEU A 62 3.71 -6.74 -7.28
N TRP A 63 3.53 -6.50 -8.57
CA TRP A 63 4.64 -6.28 -9.50
C TRP A 63 5.42 -5.01 -9.14
N MET A 64 4.75 -3.88 -8.86
CA MET A 64 5.39 -2.63 -8.44
C MET A 64 6.17 -2.79 -7.13
N ILE A 65 5.61 -3.50 -6.15
CA ILE A 65 6.29 -3.81 -4.89
C ILE A 65 7.54 -4.66 -5.15
N ARG A 66 7.45 -5.64 -6.06
CA ARG A 66 8.59 -6.47 -6.45
C ARG A 66 9.70 -5.64 -7.13
N MET A 67 9.34 -4.73 -8.03
CA MET A 67 10.28 -3.82 -8.69
C MET A 67 10.96 -2.89 -7.67
N CYS A 68 10.21 -2.30 -6.76
CA CYS A 68 10.75 -1.50 -5.66
C CYS A 68 11.75 -2.30 -4.80
N SER A 69 11.43 -3.55 -4.48
CA SER A 69 12.30 -4.45 -3.72
C SER A 69 13.57 -4.85 -4.49
N SER A 70 13.47 -4.96 -5.81
CA SER A 70 14.63 -5.26 -6.69
C SER A 70 15.61 -4.09 -6.71
N GLU A 71 15.11 -2.87 -6.92
CA GLU A 71 15.92 -1.65 -6.91
C GLU A 71 16.63 -1.43 -5.56
N ARG A 72 15.91 -1.70 -4.46
CA ARG A 72 16.49 -1.65 -3.12
C ARG A 72 17.64 -2.64 -2.95
N ARG A 73 17.46 -3.91 -3.36
CA ARG A 73 18.52 -4.94 -3.29
C ARG A 73 19.75 -4.56 -4.09
N TRP A 74 19.55 -3.96 -5.26
CA TRP A 74 20.63 -3.49 -6.09
C TRP A 74 21.48 -2.41 -5.37
N LEU A 75 20.83 -1.46 -4.67
CA LEU A 75 21.52 -0.45 -3.87
C LEU A 75 22.28 -1.06 -2.68
N GLU A 76 21.66 -2.03 -1.98
CA GLU A 76 22.27 -2.74 -0.86
C GLU A 76 23.56 -3.48 -1.28
N GLN A 77 23.54 -4.16 -2.43
CA GLN A 77 24.68 -4.91 -2.96
C GLN A 77 25.88 -4.01 -3.32
N ARG A 78 25.64 -2.79 -3.74
CA ARG A 78 26.69 -1.84 -4.11
C ARG A 78 27.31 -1.07 -2.94
N LYS A 79 27.07 -1.53 -1.70
CA LYS A 79 27.66 -0.92 -0.51
C LYS A 79 27.54 0.60 -0.46
N VAL A 80 26.36 1.14 -0.81
CA VAL A 80 25.99 2.51 -0.43
C VAL A 80 25.85 2.48 1.10
N ARG A 81 26.98 2.41 1.77
CA ARG A 81 27.11 2.37 3.23
C ARG A 81 26.95 3.78 3.76
N SER A 82 25.72 4.16 4.06
CA SER A 82 25.55 5.13 5.13
C SER A 82 25.55 4.36 6.47
N ARG A 83 26.18 4.91 7.50
CA ARG A 83 26.14 4.35 8.88
C ARG A 83 24.71 4.17 9.39
N SER A 84 23.77 4.98 8.90
CA SER A 84 22.33 4.89 9.19
C SER A 84 21.66 3.68 8.56
N LEU A 85 22.08 3.23 7.37
CA LEU A 85 21.57 2.02 6.70
C LEU A 85 21.99 0.73 7.42
N ALA A 86 23.21 0.71 7.99
CA ALA A 86 23.74 -0.46 8.71
C ALA A 86 23.02 -0.74 10.04
N LYS A 87 22.43 0.29 10.69
CA LYS A 87 21.73 0.16 11.97
C LYS A 87 20.28 -0.30 11.87
N SER A 88 19.66 -0.23 10.68
CA SER A 88 18.27 -0.64 10.50
C SER A 88 18.21 -2.03 9.87
N ASN A 89 18.07 -3.07 10.70
CA ASN A 89 17.63 -4.38 10.20
C ASN A 89 16.08 -4.39 10.21
N PRO A 90 15.42 -3.93 9.12
CA PRO A 90 13.98 -3.80 9.13
C PRO A 90 13.36 -5.20 9.00
N GLY A 91 12.55 -5.58 9.95
CA GLY A 91 11.68 -6.75 9.84
C GLY A 91 10.83 -6.69 8.57
N VAL A 92 10.22 -7.79 8.17
CA VAL A 92 9.43 -7.87 6.92
C VAL A 92 8.26 -6.89 6.99
N VAL A 93 7.51 -6.94 8.08
CA VAL A 93 6.42 -6.01 8.41
C VAL A 93 6.47 -5.77 9.91
N SER A 94 6.24 -4.58 10.38
CA SER A 94 6.20 -4.29 11.82
C SER A 94 5.20 -3.18 12.10
N PHE A 95 4.38 -3.42 13.10
CA PHE A 95 3.38 -2.48 13.57
C PHE A 95 4.02 -1.31 14.31
N LEU A 96 3.38 -0.16 14.25
CA LEU A 96 3.69 1.05 15.02
C LEU A 96 5.14 1.55 14.93
N LYS A 97 5.90 1.17 13.91
CA LYS A 97 7.33 1.55 13.78
C LYS A 97 7.59 2.86 13.06
N THR A 98 6.69 3.29 12.19
CA THR A 98 6.79 4.58 11.53
C THR A 98 5.65 5.46 11.99
N ARG A 99 5.89 6.77 12.13
CA ARG A 99 4.85 7.72 12.55
C ARG A 99 3.68 7.72 11.56
N GLU A 100 3.99 7.68 10.28
CA GLU A 100 3.01 7.65 9.20
C GLU A 100 2.26 6.31 9.15
N GLY A 101 2.97 5.20 9.39
CA GLY A 101 2.39 3.86 9.44
C GLY A 101 1.51 3.63 10.68
N MET A 102 1.77 4.33 11.78
CA MET A 102 0.96 4.21 12.99
C MET A 102 -0.49 4.64 12.75
N ILE A 103 -0.71 5.68 11.95
CA ILE A 103 -2.07 6.12 11.60
C ILE A 103 -2.78 5.02 10.81
N ALA A 104 -2.11 4.43 9.82
CA ALA A 104 -2.66 3.32 9.05
C ALA A 104 -3.00 2.12 9.93
N ASP A 105 -2.17 1.79 10.91
CA ASP A 105 -2.38 0.71 11.86
C ASP A 105 -3.62 0.97 12.74
N ILE A 106 -3.76 2.17 13.28
CA ILE A 106 -4.91 2.56 14.11
C ILE A 106 -6.20 2.48 13.29
N VAL A 107 -6.20 3.02 12.08
CA VAL A 107 -7.37 2.97 11.18
C VAL A 107 -7.71 1.53 10.81
N MET A 108 -6.70 0.69 10.54
CA MET A 108 -6.88 -0.73 10.23
C MET A 108 -7.56 -1.48 11.38
N PHE A 109 -7.05 -1.33 12.62
CA PHE A 109 -7.64 -1.99 13.78
C PHE A 109 -9.04 -1.46 14.11
N ALA A 110 -9.25 -0.14 14.02
CA ALA A 110 -10.58 0.45 14.20
C ALA A 110 -11.59 -0.07 13.18
N SER A 111 -11.20 -0.17 11.90
CA SER A 111 -12.05 -0.71 10.83
C SER A 111 -12.34 -2.20 11.04
N LEU A 112 -11.38 -2.97 11.49
CA LEU A 112 -11.56 -4.38 11.83
C LEU A 112 -12.59 -4.55 12.95
N ILE A 113 -12.44 -3.79 14.04
CA ILE A 113 -13.41 -3.80 15.15
C ILE A 113 -14.79 -3.37 14.66
N ALA A 114 -14.88 -2.33 13.82
CA ALA A 114 -16.15 -1.87 13.25
C ALA A 114 -16.83 -2.97 12.43
N VAL A 115 -16.11 -3.69 11.58
CA VAL A 115 -16.64 -4.83 10.81
C VAL A 115 -17.14 -5.91 11.75
N MET A 116 -16.40 -6.25 12.81
CA MET A 116 -16.82 -7.26 13.79
C MET A 116 -18.10 -6.84 14.52
N VAL A 117 -18.20 -5.59 14.98
CA VAL A 117 -19.38 -5.06 15.67
C VAL A 117 -20.60 -5.04 14.74
N ILE A 118 -20.43 -4.56 13.50
CA ILE A 118 -21.51 -4.52 12.51
C ILE A 118 -22.04 -5.93 12.21
N THR A 119 -21.14 -6.89 12.07
CA THR A 119 -21.51 -8.30 11.84
C THR A 119 -22.22 -8.89 13.04
N TRP A 120 -21.76 -8.59 14.26
CA TRP A 120 -22.38 -9.07 15.51
C TRP A 120 -23.79 -8.48 15.72
N THR A 121 -23.94 -7.18 15.47
CA THR A 121 -25.21 -6.45 15.64
C THR A 121 -26.19 -6.67 14.49
N GLN A 122 -25.84 -7.45 13.48
CA GLN A 122 -26.65 -7.77 12.29
C GLN A 122 -27.21 -6.52 11.59
N VAL A 123 -26.46 -5.43 11.55
CA VAL A 123 -26.81 -4.21 10.83
C VAL A 123 -27.01 -4.50 9.36
N LYS A 124 -28.21 -4.22 8.83
CA LYS A 124 -28.60 -4.55 7.44
C LYS A 124 -28.05 -3.57 6.37
N SER A 125 -27.31 -2.55 6.77
CA SER A 125 -26.79 -1.55 5.83
C SER A 125 -25.58 -2.08 5.05
N GLN A 126 -25.79 -2.50 3.82
CA GLN A 126 -24.71 -2.96 2.92
C GLN A 126 -23.63 -1.89 2.72
N TRP A 127 -24.03 -0.63 2.56
CA TRP A 127 -23.09 0.49 2.37
C TRP A 127 -22.16 0.68 3.57
N LEU A 128 -22.66 0.52 4.78
CA LEU A 128 -21.84 0.63 5.99
C LEU A 128 -20.81 -0.48 6.07
N VAL A 129 -21.22 -1.73 5.81
CA VAL A 129 -20.32 -2.89 5.78
C VAL A 129 -19.23 -2.70 4.73
N LEU A 130 -19.62 -2.38 3.49
CA LEU A 130 -18.68 -2.21 2.39
C LEU A 130 -17.72 -1.03 2.60
N SER A 131 -18.20 0.06 3.22
CA SER A 131 -17.32 1.17 3.59
C SER A 131 -16.26 0.74 4.61
N CYS A 132 -16.63 0.01 5.65
CA CYS A 132 -15.68 -0.49 6.63
C CYS A 132 -14.68 -1.50 6.01
N VAL A 133 -15.14 -2.38 5.13
CA VAL A 133 -14.28 -3.34 4.40
C VAL A 133 -13.32 -2.61 3.45
N SER A 134 -13.79 -1.60 2.73
CA SER A 134 -12.97 -0.78 1.84
C SER A 134 -11.86 -0.04 2.61
N VAL A 135 -12.22 0.58 3.75
CA VAL A 135 -11.25 1.27 4.62
C VAL A 135 -10.27 0.28 5.23
N LEU A 136 -10.74 -0.90 5.66
CA LEU A 136 -9.88 -1.98 6.16
C LEU A 136 -8.88 -2.43 5.10
N TYR A 137 -9.33 -2.67 3.87
CA TYR A 137 -8.47 -3.06 2.75
C TYR A 137 -7.40 -2.00 2.47
N LEU A 138 -7.80 -0.72 2.36
CA LEU A 138 -6.89 0.37 2.07
C LEU A 138 -5.88 0.58 3.20
N SER A 139 -6.33 0.57 4.47
CA SER A 139 -5.44 0.75 5.62
C SER A 139 -4.47 -0.41 5.80
N PHE A 140 -4.88 -1.64 5.49
CA PHE A 140 -3.97 -2.80 5.45
C PHE A 140 -2.87 -2.63 4.39
N ASN A 141 -3.22 -2.19 3.17
CA ASN A 141 -2.22 -1.90 2.15
C ASN A 141 -1.28 -0.77 2.57
N MET A 142 -1.81 0.30 3.17
CA MET A 142 -1.00 1.38 3.73
C MET A 142 -0.09 0.89 4.86
N HIS A 143 -0.57 0.00 5.74
CA HIS A 143 0.26 -0.66 6.75
C HIS A 143 1.45 -1.38 6.10
N CYS A 144 1.20 -2.23 5.11
CA CYS A 144 2.25 -2.98 4.41
C CYS A 144 3.27 -2.06 3.72
N LEU A 145 2.82 -0.98 3.09
CA LEU A 145 3.68 -0.03 2.41
C LEU A 145 4.46 0.85 3.39
N LEU A 146 3.81 1.49 4.35
CA LEU A 146 4.41 2.50 5.23
C LEU A 146 5.26 1.89 6.34
N ASN A 147 4.93 0.69 6.85
CA ASN A 147 5.73 -0.04 7.82
C ASN A 147 6.69 -1.05 7.18
N GLY A 148 6.62 -1.23 5.86
CA GLY A 148 7.44 -2.15 5.12
C GLY A 148 8.89 -1.71 4.93
N LYS A 149 9.73 -2.64 4.46
CA LYS A 149 11.16 -2.41 4.21
C LYS A 149 11.40 -1.30 3.18
N ASN A 150 10.56 -1.22 2.16
CA ASN A 150 10.73 -0.28 1.06
C ASN A 150 10.57 1.17 1.53
N TYR A 151 9.54 1.47 2.30
CA TYR A 151 9.31 2.83 2.82
C TYR A 151 10.44 3.28 3.74
N ARG A 152 10.87 2.44 4.66
CA ARG A 152 12.01 2.75 5.55
C ARG A 152 13.28 3.04 4.76
N TYR A 153 13.50 2.28 3.70
CA TYR A 153 14.66 2.46 2.84
C TYR A 153 14.60 3.79 2.08
N ILE A 154 13.45 4.15 1.55
CA ILE A 154 13.22 5.46 0.90
C ILE A 154 13.50 6.60 1.88
N LYS A 155 13.01 6.48 3.12
CA LYS A 155 13.21 7.50 4.18
C LYS A 155 14.70 7.64 4.54
N LEU A 156 15.42 6.54 4.68
CA LEU A 156 16.87 6.54 4.95
C LEU A 156 17.67 7.19 3.81
N LEU A 157 17.37 6.85 2.56
CA LEU A 157 17.98 7.49 1.39
C LEU A 157 17.70 8.99 1.33
N SER A 158 16.47 9.40 1.71
CA SER A 158 16.12 10.81 1.74
C SER A 158 16.93 11.60 2.76
N ASN A 159 17.12 11.02 3.95
CA ASN A 159 17.91 11.65 5.00
C ASN A 159 19.40 11.72 4.62
N TYR A 160 19.94 10.63 4.08
CA TYR A 160 21.32 10.61 3.58
C TYR A 160 21.58 11.72 2.55
N LYS A 161 20.67 11.92 1.61
CA LYS A 161 20.81 12.99 0.62
C LYS A 161 20.80 14.39 1.26
N LYS A 162 19.92 14.63 2.22
CA LYS A 162 19.84 15.94 2.94
C LYS A 162 21.09 16.24 3.75
N GLU A 163 21.74 15.22 4.32
CA GLU A 163 22.99 15.37 5.08
C GLU A 163 24.16 15.76 4.15
N HIS A 164 24.22 15.17 2.94
CA HIS A 164 25.35 15.42 2.00
C HIS A 164 25.15 16.64 1.10
N GLU A 165 23.93 17.12 0.89
CA GLU A 165 23.68 18.39 0.19
C GLU A 165 23.91 19.61 1.08
N ARG A 166 24.14 19.45 2.39
CA ARG A 166 24.52 20.54 3.31
C ARG A 166 26.02 20.73 3.41
N ASP A 167 26.79 19.75 2.97
CA ASP A 167 28.26 19.76 3.04
C ASP A 167 28.90 20.21 1.71
N GLU A 168 28.08 20.48 0.66
CA GLU A 168 28.47 21.12 -0.60
C GLU A 168 28.04 22.60 -0.61
#